data_553c9f705458dc0b364f2ba6f369bba7
#
_entry.id   553c9f705458dc0b364f2ba6f369bba7
#
_cell.length_a   1.000
_cell.length_b   1.000
_cell.length_c   1.000
_cell.angle_alpha   90.00
_cell.angle_beta   90.00
_cell.angle_gamma   90.00
#
_symmetry.space_group_name_H-M   'P 1'
#
loop_
_entity.id
_entity.type
_entity.pdbx_description
1 polymer ?
#
loop_
_entity_poly.entity_id
_entity_poly.type
_entity_poly.pdbx_seq_one_letter_code
_entity_poly.pdbx_strand_id
1 'polypeptide(L)'
;MKNFQNKANIVRVSKIIRSFLFAGLVLWIVMTPMTLIPTIIAFTMAGASESRYSHCGLPLLMVFCFIVNLKLFRFFDRLKNGHLFDAQTVGNLDGAGRWWIALWLFESLFYAIGHEYFQMASTAYFGGGFFAGLTLIFVAWLLKEAQELKEEQALTV
;
A
#
# COMPACT_ATOMS: atom_id res chain seq x y z
N MET A 1 17.25 19.97 23.49
CA MET A 1 18.13 18.99 22.81
C MET A 1 17.41 17.70 22.40
N LYS A 2 16.51 17.08 23.20
CA LYS A 2 15.75 15.86 22.83
C LYS A 2 14.96 15.96 21.50
N ASN A 3 14.33 17.11 21.23
CA ASN A 3 13.52 17.29 20.01
C ASN A 3 14.34 17.25 18.70
N PHE A 4 15.57 17.72 18.71
CA PHE A 4 16.45 17.66 17.53
C PHE A 4 16.89 16.24 17.22
N GLN A 5 17.15 15.43 18.23
CA GLN A 5 17.56 14.04 18.10
C GLN A 5 16.43 13.18 17.52
N ASN A 6 15.20 13.41 17.97
CA ASN A 6 14.02 12.71 17.44
C ASN A 6 13.77 13.04 15.96
N LYS A 7 13.91 14.31 15.56
CA LYS A 7 13.76 14.71 14.15
C LYS A 7 14.80 14.05 13.24
N ALA A 8 16.05 14.01 13.69
CA ALA A 8 17.13 13.34 12.93
C ALA A 8 16.89 11.83 12.77
N ASN A 9 16.38 11.17 13.81
CA ASN A 9 16.03 9.75 13.77
C ASN A 9 14.87 9.47 12.80
N ILE A 10 13.82 10.28 12.83
CA ILE A 10 12.68 10.17 11.90
C ILE A 10 13.17 10.27 10.45
N VAL A 11 14.00 11.26 10.14
CA VAL A 11 14.56 11.46 8.80
C VAL A 11 15.42 10.27 8.37
N ARG A 12 16.27 9.74 9.29
CA ARG A 12 17.12 8.57 8.99
C ARG A 12 16.28 7.32 8.67
N VAL A 13 15.31 7.00 9.52
CA VAL A 13 14.41 5.84 9.34
C VAL A 13 13.61 6.00 8.05
N SER A 14 13.07 7.20 7.79
CA SER A 14 12.32 7.48 6.55
C SER A 14 13.16 7.27 5.29
N LYS A 15 14.46 7.61 5.31
CA LYS A 15 15.38 7.35 4.19
C LYS A 15 15.54 5.86 3.92
N ILE A 16 15.70 5.06 4.97
CA ILE A 16 15.88 3.61 4.86
C ILE A 16 14.60 2.99 4.28
N ILE A 17 13.44 3.28 4.89
CA ILE A 17 12.15 2.73 4.45
C ILE A 17 11.86 3.13 3.01
N ARG A 18 12.10 4.40 2.64
CA ARG A 18 11.95 4.88 1.26
C ARG A 18 12.80 4.08 0.27
N SER A 19 14.04 3.74 0.62
CA SER A 19 14.91 2.95 -0.25
C SER A 19 14.37 1.55 -0.48
N PHE A 20 13.83 0.89 0.56
CA PHE A 20 13.15 -0.40 0.42
C PHE A 20 11.89 -0.30 -0.44
N LEU A 21 11.06 0.74 -0.24
CA LEU A 21 9.86 0.95 -1.04
C LEU A 21 10.20 1.26 -2.50
N PHE A 22 11.28 1.98 -2.76
CA PHE A 22 11.77 2.21 -4.13
C PHE A 22 12.20 0.91 -4.81
N ALA A 23 12.96 0.06 -4.12
CA ALA A 23 13.32 -1.27 -4.62
C ALA A 23 12.05 -2.12 -4.89
N GLY A 24 11.06 -2.04 -4.01
CA GLY A 24 9.75 -2.65 -4.21
C GLY A 24 9.04 -2.14 -5.47
N LEU A 25 9.02 -0.82 -5.72
CA LEU A 25 8.42 -0.26 -6.94
C LEU A 25 9.11 -0.76 -8.21
N VAL A 26 10.44 -0.81 -8.22
CA VAL A 26 11.21 -1.36 -9.35
C VAL A 26 10.86 -2.83 -9.56
N LEU A 27 10.80 -3.61 -8.48
CA LEU A 27 10.41 -5.02 -8.54
C LEU A 27 9.00 -5.19 -9.15
N TRP A 28 8.02 -4.37 -8.73
CA TRP A 28 6.67 -4.41 -9.27
C TRP A 28 6.62 -4.10 -10.77
N ILE A 29 7.40 -3.10 -11.23
CA ILE A 29 7.50 -2.76 -12.66
C ILE A 29 8.03 -3.93 -13.47
N VAL A 30 9.00 -4.67 -12.94
CA VAL A 30 9.58 -5.84 -13.63
C VAL A 30 8.64 -7.05 -13.58
N MET A 31 8.01 -7.31 -12.43
CA MET A 31 7.14 -8.47 -12.23
C MET A 31 5.79 -8.35 -12.94
N THR A 32 5.26 -7.12 -13.12
CA THR A 32 3.95 -6.93 -13.79
C THR A 32 3.93 -7.48 -15.23
N PRO A 33 4.89 -7.20 -16.12
CA PRO A 33 4.91 -7.82 -17.45
C PRO A 33 5.05 -9.35 -17.38
N MET A 34 5.84 -9.87 -16.43
CA MET A 34 6.03 -11.31 -16.25
C MET A 34 4.74 -12.05 -15.87
N THR A 35 3.81 -11.40 -15.19
CA THR A 35 2.51 -11.97 -14.87
C THR A 35 1.46 -11.72 -15.95
N LEU A 36 1.52 -10.57 -16.64
CA LEU A 36 0.60 -10.23 -17.73
C LEU A 36 0.77 -11.13 -18.95
N ILE A 37 2.00 -11.44 -19.36
CA ILE A 37 2.27 -12.25 -20.56
C ILE A 37 1.65 -13.65 -20.43
N PRO A 38 1.89 -14.45 -19.37
CA PRO A 38 1.23 -15.74 -19.20
C PRO A 38 -0.29 -15.64 -19.13
N THR A 39 -0.82 -14.56 -18.51
CA THR A 39 -2.26 -14.32 -18.44
C THR A 39 -2.85 -14.12 -19.83
N ILE A 40 -2.25 -13.30 -20.67
CA ILE A 40 -2.69 -13.07 -22.05
C ILE A 40 -2.62 -14.38 -22.85
N ILE A 41 -1.53 -15.14 -22.73
CA ILE A 41 -1.37 -16.43 -23.40
C ILE A 41 -2.45 -17.42 -22.95
N ALA A 42 -2.72 -17.51 -21.65
CA ALA A 42 -3.78 -18.38 -21.13
C ALA A 42 -5.16 -18.00 -21.66
N PHE A 43 -5.44 -16.71 -21.86
CA PHE A 43 -6.69 -16.23 -22.45
C PHE A 43 -6.82 -16.54 -23.94
N THR A 44 -5.73 -16.49 -24.68
CA THR A 44 -5.77 -16.66 -26.15
C THR A 44 -5.68 -18.11 -26.58
N MET A 45 -4.97 -18.96 -25.84
CA MET A 45 -4.71 -20.35 -26.26
C MET A 45 -5.59 -21.41 -25.58
N ALA A 46 -6.15 -21.13 -24.41
CA ALA A 46 -6.96 -22.11 -23.71
C ALA A 46 -8.42 -22.02 -24.13
N GLY A 47 -8.96 -23.10 -24.68
CA GLY A 47 -10.40 -23.37 -24.65
C GLY A 47 -10.91 -23.20 -23.20
N ALA A 48 -12.18 -22.99 -22.95
CA ALA A 48 -12.79 -22.64 -21.67
C ALA A 48 -12.42 -23.62 -20.52
N SER A 49 -11.19 -23.53 -20.01
CA SER A 49 -10.71 -24.34 -18.89
C SER A 49 -10.62 -23.50 -17.61
N GLU A 50 -10.86 -24.16 -16.49
CA GLU A 50 -10.92 -23.61 -15.13
C GLU A 50 -9.69 -22.78 -14.72
N SER A 51 -8.54 -23.03 -15.33
CA SER A 51 -7.29 -22.31 -15.02
C SER A 51 -7.29 -20.81 -15.40
N ARG A 52 -8.25 -20.33 -16.19
CA ARG A 52 -8.31 -18.92 -16.60
C ARG A 52 -8.51 -17.95 -15.44
N TYR A 53 -9.38 -18.31 -14.50
CA TYR A 53 -9.74 -17.42 -13.39
C TYR A 53 -8.59 -17.20 -12.43
N SER A 54 -7.74 -18.20 -12.19
CA SER A 54 -6.59 -18.08 -11.30
C SER A 54 -5.53 -17.09 -11.82
N HIS A 55 -5.39 -16.97 -13.14
CA HIS A 55 -4.41 -16.08 -13.75
C HIS A 55 -4.87 -14.62 -13.84
N CYS A 56 -6.20 -14.35 -13.84
CA CYS A 56 -6.71 -12.98 -13.94
C CYS A 56 -6.54 -12.17 -12.67
N GLY A 57 -6.60 -12.79 -11.50
CA GLY A 57 -6.51 -12.10 -10.21
C GLY A 57 -5.12 -11.52 -9.94
N LEU A 58 -4.06 -12.20 -10.38
CA LEU A 58 -2.68 -11.80 -10.13
C LEU A 58 -2.32 -10.42 -10.70
N PRO A 59 -2.56 -10.08 -11.97
CA PRO A 59 -2.23 -8.75 -12.48
C PRO A 59 -2.98 -7.62 -11.76
N LEU A 60 -4.23 -7.86 -11.40
CA LEU A 60 -5.03 -6.86 -10.69
C LEU A 60 -4.52 -6.64 -9.26
N LEU A 61 -4.17 -7.71 -8.56
CA LEU A 61 -3.53 -7.68 -7.25
C LEU A 61 -2.20 -6.91 -7.31
N MET A 62 -1.40 -7.12 -8.36
CA MET A 62 -0.15 -6.38 -8.60
C MET A 62 -0.39 -4.88 -8.73
N VAL A 63 -1.46 -4.45 -9.42
CA VAL A 63 -1.82 -3.03 -9.54
C VAL A 63 -2.15 -2.43 -8.18
N PHE A 64 -2.95 -3.11 -7.35
CA PHE A 64 -3.26 -2.64 -5.99
C PHE A 64 -1.99 -2.50 -5.13
N CYS A 65 -1.14 -3.52 -5.11
CA CYS A 65 0.13 -3.50 -4.40
C CYS A 65 1.04 -2.36 -4.88
N PHE A 66 1.10 -2.11 -6.19
CA PHE A 66 1.87 -1.00 -6.75
C PHE A 66 1.34 0.35 -6.26
N ILE A 67 0.00 0.56 -6.26
CA ILE A 67 -0.61 1.81 -5.80
C ILE A 67 -0.31 2.05 -4.32
N VAL A 68 -0.47 1.02 -3.47
CA VAL A 68 -0.15 1.11 -2.03
C VAL A 68 1.31 1.46 -1.82
N ASN A 69 2.23 0.75 -2.50
CA ASN A 69 3.67 1.00 -2.41
C ASN A 69 4.02 2.43 -2.86
N LEU A 70 3.42 2.92 -3.95
CA LEU A 70 3.61 4.27 -4.44
C LEU A 70 3.13 5.34 -3.44
N LYS A 71 1.98 5.12 -2.78
CA LYS A 71 1.46 6.02 -1.75
C LYS A 71 2.37 6.06 -0.53
N LEU A 72 2.84 4.91 -0.06
CA LEU A 72 3.79 4.82 1.05
C LEU A 72 5.15 5.43 0.68
N PHE A 73 5.65 5.19 -0.54
CA PHE A 73 6.88 5.82 -1.02
C PHE A 73 6.78 7.35 -0.97
N ARG A 74 5.69 7.93 -1.46
CA ARG A 74 5.43 9.38 -1.42
C ARG A 74 5.33 9.91 0.00
N PHE A 75 4.68 9.16 0.90
CA PHE A 75 4.61 9.49 2.32
C PHE A 75 6.01 9.58 2.95
N PHE A 76 6.84 8.55 2.80
CA PHE A 76 8.20 8.53 3.36
C PHE A 76 9.16 9.51 2.68
N ASP A 77 8.96 9.82 1.41
CA ASP A 77 9.74 10.85 0.71
C ASP A 77 9.48 12.24 1.32
N ARG A 78 8.25 12.56 1.66
CA ARG A 78 7.88 13.80 2.35
C ARG A 78 8.39 13.86 3.78
N LEU A 79 8.26 12.76 4.51
CA LEU A 79 8.82 12.63 5.86
C LEU A 79 10.33 12.90 5.90
N LYS A 80 11.07 12.33 4.95
CA LYS A 80 12.50 12.57 4.78
C LYS A 80 12.83 14.05 4.61
N ASN A 81 11.96 14.79 3.91
CA ASN A 81 12.10 16.23 3.66
C ASN A 81 11.58 17.10 4.84
N GLY A 82 11.12 16.48 5.92
CA GLY A 82 10.65 17.16 7.13
C GLY A 82 9.18 17.60 7.09
N HIS A 83 8.42 17.22 6.07
CA HIS A 83 7.00 17.54 5.91
C HIS A 83 6.12 16.51 6.64
N LEU A 84 6.16 16.49 7.97
CA LEU A 84 5.40 15.53 8.79
C LEU A 84 3.89 15.86 8.84
N PHE A 85 3.58 17.15 9.06
CA PHE A 85 2.22 17.66 9.25
C PHE A 85 1.74 18.45 8.03
N ASP A 86 1.87 17.88 6.85
CA ASP A 86 1.39 18.47 5.60
C ASP A 86 0.19 17.66 5.12
N ALA A 87 -0.88 18.32 4.70
CA ALA A 87 -2.10 17.69 4.20
C ALA A 87 -1.82 16.62 3.13
N GLN A 88 -0.82 16.84 2.30
CA GLN A 88 -0.41 15.89 1.27
C GLN A 88 0.27 14.65 1.86
N THR A 89 1.03 14.80 2.95
CA THR A 89 1.66 13.68 3.66
C THR A 89 0.61 12.81 4.32
N VAL A 90 -0.33 13.43 5.04
CA VAL A 90 -1.48 12.76 5.66
C VAL A 90 -2.35 12.07 4.59
N GLY A 91 -2.66 12.75 3.48
CA GLY A 91 -3.46 12.19 2.39
C GLY A 91 -2.79 11.00 1.66
N ASN A 92 -1.46 10.94 1.61
CA ASN A 92 -0.77 9.77 1.06
C ASN A 92 -0.89 8.56 2.00
N LEU A 93 -0.81 8.77 3.31
CA LEU A 93 -0.95 7.69 4.29
C LEU A 93 -2.40 7.16 4.36
N ASP A 94 -3.38 8.07 4.42
CA ASP A 94 -4.81 7.72 4.37
C ASP A 94 -5.13 6.96 3.07
N GLY A 95 -4.65 7.47 1.93
CA GLY A 95 -4.82 6.80 0.64
C GLY A 95 -4.17 5.42 0.60
N ALA A 96 -2.99 5.22 1.19
CA ALA A 96 -2.37 3.91 1.29
C ALA A 96 -3.24 2.94 2.10
N GLY A 97 -3.79 3.38 3.23
CA GLY A 97 -4.69 2.57 4.06
C GLY A 97 -5.96 2.17 3.33
N ARG A 98 -6.62 3.09 2.63
CA ARG A 98 -7.83 2.82 1.83
C ARG A 98 -7.56 1.81 0.70
N TRP A 99 -6.47 1.99 -0.04
CA TRP A 99 -6.09 1.05 -1.09
C TRP A 99 -5.71 -0.33 -0.54
N TRP A 100 -5.14 -0.39 0.67
CA TRP A 100 -4.86 -1.64 1.35
C TRP A 100 -6.14 -2.40 1.75
N ILE A 101 -7.14 -1.68 2.25
CA ILE A 101 -8.47 -2.27 2.51
C ILE A 101 -9.14 -2.73 1.22
N ALA A 102 -9.07 -1.93 0.15
CA ALA A 102 -9.60 -2.30 -1.15
C ALA A 102 -8.92 -3.57 -1.71
N LEU A 103 -7.60 -3.71 -1.55
CA LEU A 103 -6.86 -4.92 -1.88
C LEU A 103 -7.39 -6.12 -1.09
N TRP A 104 -7.54 -5.99 0.23
CA TRP A 104 -8.06 -7.05 1.09
C TRP A 104 -9.50 -7.46 0.70
N LEU A 105 -10.37 -6.48 0.41
CA LEU A 105 -11.74 -6.76 -0.06
C LEU A 105 -11.73 -7.50 -1.40
N PHE A 106 -10.88 -7.07 -2.32
CA PHE A 106 -10.72 -7.71 -3.61
C PHE A 106 -10.24 -9.17 -3.46
N GLU A 107 -9.21 -9.41 -2.65
CA GLU A 107 -8.71 -10.77 -2.35
C GLU A 107 -9.82 -11.62 -1.73
N SER A 108 -10.56 -11.06 -0.76
CA SER A 108 -11.65 -11.76 -0.07
C SER A 108 -12.79 -12.13 -1.02
N LEU A 109 -13.17 -11.21 -1.93
CA LEU A 109 -14.19 -11.45 -2.93
C LEU A 109 -13.75 -12.50 -3.95
N PHE A 110 -12.51 -12.40 -4.43
CA PHE A 110 -11.94 -13.37 -5.36
C PHE A 110 -11.88 -14.78 -4.75
N TYR A 111 -11.52 -14.85 -3.46
CA TYR A 111 -11.53 -16.11 -2.72
C TYR A 111 -12.95 -16.68 -2.55
N ALA A 112 -13.93 -15.85 -2.25
CA ALA A 112 -15.31 -16.27 -2.07
C ALA A 112 -15.94 -16.83 -3.37
N ILE A 113 -15.58 -16.23 -4.51
CA ILE A 113 -16.09 -16.65 -5.84
C ILE A 113 -15.32 -17.85 -6.38
N GLY A 114 -14.03 -17.98 -6.06
CA GLY A 114 -13.11 -18.95 -6.66
C GLY A 114 -12.56 -19.98 -5.68
N HIS A 115 -13.30 -20.36 -4.63
CA HIS A 115 -12.83 -21.20 -3.55
C HIS A 115 -12.16 -22.52 -3.98
N GLU A 116 -12.55 -23.09 -5.10
CA GLU A 116 -11.93 -24.30 -5.65
C GLU A 116 -10.64 -24.02 -6.45
N TYR A 117 -10.42 -22.77 -6.90
CA TYR A 117 -9.37 -22.40 -7.86
C TYR A 117 -8.18 -21.64 -7.26
N PHE A 118 -8.31 -21.14 -6.02
CA PHE A 118 -7.31 -20.27 -5.40
C PHE A 118 -6.62 -20.91 -4.18
N GLN A 119 -6.28 -22.19 -4.24
CA GLN A 119 -5.67 -22.92 -3.12
C GLN A 119 -4.28 -22.42 -2.68
N MET A 120 -3.65 -21.47 -3.35
CA MET A 120 -2.22 -21.21 -3.15
C MET A 120 -1.83 -20.07 -2.21
N ALA A 121 -2.71 -19.17 -1.78
CA ALA A 121 -2.20 -17.96 -1.12
C ALA A 121 -2.92 -17.53 0.16
N SER A 122 -4.01 -18.17 0.56
CA SER A 122 -5.01 -17.39 1.27
C SER A 122 -5.07 -17.51 2.79
N THR A 123 -4.56 -18.54 3.40
CA THR A 123 -4.84 -18.76 4.83
C THR A 123 -4.08 -17.84 5.78
N ALA A 124 -2.93 -17.29 5.39
CA ALA A 124 -2.11 -16.45 6.24
C ALA A 124 -2.45 -14.95 6.19
N TYR A 125 -3.13 -14.48 5.14
CA TYR A 125 -3.33 -13.06 4.89
C TYR A 125 -4.71 -12.51 5.26
N PHE A 126 -5.68 -13.37 5.52
CA PHE A 126 -7.09 -12.98 5.65
C PHE A 126 -7.42 -11.96 6.76
N GLY A 127 -6.73 -11.98 7.88
CA GLY A 127 -6.96 -11.02 8.98
C GLY A 127 -6.02 -9.82 8.96
N GLY A 128 -4.76 -10.03 8.58
CA GLY A 128 -3.70 -9.02 8.71
C GLY A 128 -3.86 -7.82 7.77
N GLY A 129 -4.36 -8.02 6.55
CA GLY A 129 -4.50 -6.96 5.57
C GLY A 129 -5.51 -5.89 5.97
N PHE A 130 -6.68 -6.29 6.45
CA PHE A 130 -7.71 -5.37 6.93
C PHE A 130 -7.23 -4.50 8.09
N PHE A 131 -6.66 -5.13 9.12
CA PHE A 131 -6.14 -4.41 10.29
C PHE A 131 -4.95 -3.51 9.94
N ALA A 132 -4.09 -3.90 9.03
CA ALA A 132 -2.99 -3.06 8.55
C ALA A 132 -3.54 -1.80 7.85
N GLY A 133 -4.53 -1.94 6.98
CA GLY A 133 -5.20 -0.81 6.32
C GLY A 133 -5.88 0.14 7.31
N LEU A 134 -6.62 -0.41 8.28
CA LEU A 134 -7.23 0.39 9.35
C LEU A 134 -6.19 1.14 10.19
N THR A 135 -5.08 0.49 10.53
CA THR A 135 -3.99 1.11 11.28
C THR A 135 -3.40 2.30 10.53
N LEU A 136 -3.18 2.18 9.21
CA LEU A 136 -2.69 3.29 8.40
C LEU A 136 -3.67 4.47 8.37
N ILE A 137 -4.97 4.21 8.23
CA ILE A 137 -6.02 5.24 8.26
C ILE A 137 -6.07 5.90 9.63
N PHE A 138 -6.03 5.12 10.70
CA PHE A 138 -6.04 5.64 12.06
C PHE A 138 -4.83 6.53 12.35
N VAL A 139 -3.64 6.12 11.94
CA VAL A 139 -2.43 6.94 12.08
C VAL A 139 -2.53 8.22 11.24
N ALA A 140 -3.09 8.15 10.03
CA ALA A 140 -3.32 9.33 9.20
C ALA A 140 -4.30 10.31 9.87
N TRP A 141 -5.35 9.79 10.50
CA TRP A 141 -6.30 10.61 11.25
C TRP A 141 -5.65 11.29 12.46
N LEU A 142 -4.84 10.56 13.24
CA LEU A 142 -4.08 11.16 14.35
C LEU A 142 -3.11 12.26 13.89
N LEU A 143 -2.46 12.07 12.74
CA LEU A 143 -1.58 13.08 12.16
C LEU A 143 -2.35 14.33 11.71
N LYS A 144 -3.56 14.15 11.20
CA LYS A 144 -4.44 15.26 10.82
C LYS A 144 -4.85 16.08 12.04
N GLU A 145 -5.30 15.41 13.10
CA GLU A 145 -5.66 16.06 14.36
C GLU A 145 -4.47 16.84 14.96
N ALA A 146 -3.27 16.25 14.95
CA ALA A 146 -2.06 16.91 15.39
C ALA A 146 -1.68 18.12 14.52
N GLN A 147 -2.00 18.11 13.23
CA GLN A 147 -1.83 19.25 12.35
C GLN A 147 -2.78 20.40 12.72
N GLU A 148 -4.06 20.11 12.90
CA GLU A 148 -5.10 21.08 13.27
C GLU A 148 -4.75 21.76 14.60
N LEU A 149 -4.36 21.00 15.64
CA LEU A 149 -3.92 21.53 16.92
C LEU A 149 -2.69 22.45 16.79
N LYS A 150 -1.76 22.12 15.91
CA LYS A 150 -0.57 22.95 15.67
C LYS A 150 -0.93 24.27 14.98
N GLU A 151 -1.89 24.25 14.05
CA GLU A 151 -2.38 25.45 13.38
C GLU A 151 -3.13 26.37 14.36
N GLU A 152 -3.97 25.84 15.25
CA GLU A 152 -4.64 26.57 16.31
C GLU A 152 -3.64 27.24 17.27
N GLN A 153 -2.60 26.52 17.69
CA GLN A 153 -1.55 27.08 18.54
C GLN A 153 -0.78 28.23 17.87
N ALA A 154 -0.58 28.16 16.56
CA ALA A 154 0.09 29.21 15.81
C ALA A 154 -0.75 30.49 15.66
N LEU A 155 -2.07 30.38 15.77
CA LEU A 155 -3.00 31.52 15.72
C LEU A 155 -3.18 32.23 17.09
N THR A 156 -2.80 31.56 18.19
CA THR A 156 -2.99 32.10 19.57
C THR A 156 -1.77 32.81 20.10
N VAL A 157 -0.69 32.94 19.37
CA VAL A 157 0.55 33.69 19.67
C VAL A 157 0.63 34.97 18.85
#